data_36adcab0613e4b7e8e8710cc77d78c09
#
_entry.id   36adcab0613e4b7e8e8710cc77d78c09
#
_cell.length_a   1.000
_cell.length_b   1.000
_cell.length_c   1.000
_cell.angle_alpha   90.00
_cell.angle_beta   90.00
_cell.angle_gamma   90.00
#
_symmetry.space_group_name_H-M   'P 1'
#
loop_
_entity.id
_entity.type
_entity.pdbx_description
1 polymer ?
#
loop_
_entity_poly.entity_id
_entity_poly.type
_entity_poly.pdbx_seq_one_letter_code
_entity_poly.pdbx_strand_id
1 'polypeptide(L)'
;IIVTDGAFSMDGTIAQLDKICELAEHYDALVMTDECHASGFIGKTGRGVPEYCGVIGRVDIITGTLGKALGGASGGFTSGHKEIIELLRQRSRPYLFSNTLAPSIVGASIEVFNMLSETTVLRDKLEQNTKYFRESMTTAGFDIKPGVHPIVPIMLYEAPLAQKFAERLLDKGI
;
A
#
# COMPACT_ATOMS: atom_id res chain seq x y z
N ILE A 1 17.74 12.07 1.77
CA ILE A 1 16.44 11.39 1.88
C ILE A 1 16.53 9.99 1.28
N ILE A 2 15.95 8.99 1.97
CA ILE A 2 15.78 7.62 1.48
C ILE A 2 14.30 7.45 1.10
N VAL A 3 14.02 6.98 -0.12
CA VAL A 3 12.65 6.83 -0.64
C VAL A 3 12.44 5.38 -1.04
N THR A 4 11.31 4.79 -0.62
CA THR A 4 10.94 3.42 -0.99
C THR A 4 9.41 3.27 -1.08
N ASP A 5 8.94 2.27 -1.81
CA ASP A 5 7.59 1.74 -1.58
C ASP A 5 7.57 1.00 -0.24
N GLY A 6 6.49 1.13 0.51
CA GLY A 6 6.25 0.30 1.68
C GLY A 6 5.91 -1.14 1.27
N ALA A 7 5.02 -1.28 0.30
CA ALA A 7 4.68 -2.56 -0.31
C ALA A 7 4.78 -2.47 -1.84
N PHE A 8 5.55 -3.37 -2.44
CA PHE A 8 5.83 -3.39 -3.87
C PHE A 8 4.70 -4.08 -4.64
N SER A 9 4.04 -3.33 -5.52
CA SER A 9 2.81 -3.74 -6.20
C SER A 9 2.92 -5.00 -7.07
N MET A 10 4.08 -5.23 -7.68
CA MET A 10 4.27 -6.36 -8.60
C MET A 10 4.52 -7.68 -7.88
N ASP A 11 5.07 -7.64 -6.69
CA ASP A 11 5.52 -8.82 -5.96
C ASP A 11 4.78 -9.06 -4.65
N GLY A 12 4.11 -8.04 -4.11
CA GLY A 12 3.55 -8.12 -2.76
C GLY A 12 4.64 -8.20 -1.67
N THR A 13 5.88 -7.83 -1.99
CA THR A 13 6.95 -7.76 -0.99
C THR A 13 6.80 -6.50 -0.16
N ILE A 14 7.17 -6.58 1.11
CA ILE A 14 7.13 -5.47 2.05
C ILE A 14 8.56 -5.00 2.30
N ALA A 15 8.79 -3.69 2.27
CA ALA A 15 10.09 -3.10 2.57
C ALA A 15 10.51 -3.39 4.01
N GLN A 16 11.82 -3.59 4.23
CA GLN A 16 12.41 -3.69 5.57
C GLN A 16 12.56 -2.28 6.15
N LEU A 17 11.42 -1.65 6.44
CA LEU A 17 11.37 -0.24 6.81
C LEU A 17 12.05 0.04 8.16
N ASP A 18 12.08 -0.94 9.05
CA ASP A 18 12.84 -0.91 10.30
C ASP A 18 14.34 -0.70 10.04
N LYS A 19 14.92 -1.47 9.09
CA LYS A 19 16.32 -1.34 8.70
C LYS A 19 16.62 -0.03 7.97
N ILE A 20 15.67 0.41 7.15
CA ILE A 20 15.79 1.69 6.45
C ILE A 20 15.81 2.85 7.45
N CYS A 21 14.93 2.83 8.45
CA CYS A 21 14.92 3.83 9.52
C CYS A 21 16.21 3.82 10.36
N GLU A 22 16.76 2.64 10.70
CA GLU A 22 18.04 2.51 11.38
C GLU A 22 19.19 3.19 10.59
N LEU A 23 19.24 2.95 9.27
CA LEU A 23 20.23 3.58 8.39
C LEU A 23 20.00 5.09 8.26
N ALA A 24 18.77 5.51 8.12
CA ALA A 24 18.42 6.92 8.01
C ALA A 24 18.86 7.71 9.25
N GLU A 25 18.59 7.19 10.44
CA GLU A 25 19.06 7.78 11.69
C GLU A 25 20.59 7.85 11.78
N HIS A 26 21.29 6.80 11.33
CA HIS A 26 22.75 6.78 11.33
C HIS A 26 23.38 7.85 10.41
N TYR A 27 22.71 8.14 9.28
CA TYR A 27 23.20 9.09 8.27
C TYR A 27 22.47 10.45 8.29
N ASP A 28 21.69 10.74 9.31
CA ASP A 28 20.88 11.97 9.44
C ASP A 28 20.05 12.24 8.16
N ALA A 29 19.38 11.21 7.68
CA ALA A 29 18.60 11.23 6.46
C ALA A 29 17.10 11.13 6.76
N LEU A 30 16.28 11.83 5.96
CA LEU A 30 14.83 11.67 6.00
C LEU A 30 14.40 10.37 5.34
N VAL A 31 13.30 9.78 5.82
CA VAL A 31 12.65 8.60 5.24
C VAL A 31 11.30 8.97 4.64
N MET A 32 11.11 8.58 3.38
CA MET A 32 9.82 8.69 2.68
C MET A 32 9.37 7.30 2.24
N THR A 33 8.12 6.94 2.55
CA THR A 33 7.50 5.70 2.08
C THR A 33 6.23 5.97 1.28
N ASP A 34 6.08 5.25 0.17
CA ASP A 34 4.81 5.18 -0.56
C ASP A 34 3.97 4.01 -0.02
N GLU A 35 2.83 4.34 0.55
CA GLU A 35 1.90 3.40 1.17
C GLU A 35 0.68 3.09 0.27
N CYS A 36 0.77 3.34 -1.03
CA CYS A 36 -0.34 3.14 -1.96
C CYS A 36 -0.86 1.69 -2.00
N HIS A 37 0.00 0.73 -1.69
CA HIS A 37 -0.33 -0.70 -1.61
C HIS A 37 -0.33 -1.25 -0.18
N ALA A 38 -0.48 -0.39 0.83
CA ALA A 38 -0.45 -0.81 2.23
C ALA A 38 -1.48 -0.10 3.12
N SER A 39 -1.76 1.19 2.86
CA SER A 39 -2.72 1.96 3.65
C SER A 39 -4.11 1.33 3.67
N GLY A 40 -4.66 1.17 4.85
CA GLY A 40 -6.00 0.64 5.11
C GLY A 40 -6.03 -0.86 5.45
N PHE A 41 -4.95 -1.63 5.19
CA PHE A 41 -4.99 -3.07 5.39
C PHE A 41 -3.68 -3.74 5.85
N ILE A 42 -2.51 -3.15 5.63
CA ILE A 42 -1.25 -3.66 6.18
C ILE A 42 -1.04 -3.10 7.59
N GLY A 43 -0.48 -3.94 8.48
CA GLY A 43 -0.36 -3.65 9.90
C GLY A 43 -1.59 -4.11 10.70
N LYS A 44 -1.47 -4.12 12.02
CA LYS A 44 -2.50 -4.65 12.92
C LYS A 44 -3.80 -3.85 12.88
N THR A 45 -3.70 -2.54 12.65
CA THR A 45 -4.85 -1.64 12.56
C THR A 45 -4.99 -1.00 11.16
N GLY A 46 -4.23 -1.49 10.17
CA GLY A 46 -4.28 -1.00 8.78
C GLY A 46 -3.53 0.32 8.56
N ARG A 47 -2.58 0.67 9.42
CA ARG A 47 -1.80 1.91 9.32
C ARG A 47 -0.57 1.79 8.41
N GLY A 48 -0.51 0.71 7.62
CA GLY A 48 0.52 0.52 6.61
C GLY A 48 1.80 -0.14 7.12
N VAL A 49 2.83 -0.08 6.29
CA VAL A 49 4.13 -0.70 6.58
C VAL A 49 4.84 -0.09 7.79
N PRO A 50 4.73 1.22 8.08
CA PRO A 50 5.27 1.77 9.32
C PRO A 50 4.73 1.08 10.58
N GLU A 51 3.44 0.71 10.60
CA GLU A 51 2.87 -0.08 11.70
C GLU A 51 3.37 -1.51 11.68
N TYR A 52 3.38 -2.13 10.51
CA TYR A 52 3.81 -3.53 10.33
C TYR A 52 5.25 -3.75 10.79
N CYS A 53 6.14 -2.81 10.49
CA CYS A 53 7.56 -2.84 10.91
C CYS A 53 7.82 -2.23 12.30
N GLY A 54 6.80 -1.70 12.99
CA GLY A 54 6.97 -1.11 14.32
C GLY A 54 7.73 0.21 14.33
N VAL A 55 7.68 0.97 13.24
CA VAL A 55 8.42 2.23 13.05
C VAL A 55 7.52 3.45 12.87
N ILE A 56 6.28 3.40 13.37
CA ILE A 56 5.41 4.58 13.42
C ILE A 56 6.13 5.72 14.14
N GLY A 57 6.14 6.90 13.51
CA GLY A 57 6.82 8.09 14.03
C GLY A 57 8.29 8.22 13.64
N ARG A 58 8.86 7.25 12.91
CA ARG A 58 10.23 7.30 12.37
C ARG A 58 10.28 7.54 10.86
N VAL A 59 9.12 7.64 10.22
CA VAL A 59 8.98 7.98 8.80
C VAL A 59 8.56 9.43 8.70
N ASP A 60 9.30 10.22 7.93
CA ASP A 60 9.09 11.67 7.84
C ASP A 60 8.01 12.05 6.83
N ILE A 61 7.89 11.26 5.75
CA ILE A 61 6.95 11.53 4.66
C ILE A 61 6.27 10.23 4.26
N ILE A 62 4.95 10.27 4.22
CA ILE A 62 4.10 9.16 3.74
C ILE A 62 3.28 9.65 2.56
N THR A 63 3.33 8.93 1.45
CA THR A 63 2.41 9.12 0.34
C THR A 63 1.40 7.99 0.28
N GLY A 64 0.20 8.29 -0.19
CA GLY A 64 -0.87 7.33 -0.34
C GLY A 64 -1.82 7.70 -1.45
N THR A 65 -2.57 6.73 -1.93
CA THR A 65 -3.60 6.93 -2.96
C THR A 65 -5.00 6.71 -2.42
N LEU A 66 -5.95 7.47 -2.95
CA LEU A 66 -7.38 7.30 -2.70
C LEU A 66 -8.05 6.43 -3.77
N GLY A 67 -7.29 5.97 -4.77
CA GLY A 67 -7.78 5.19 -5.92
C GLY A 67 -7.57 3.67 -5.80
N LYS A 68 -7.25 3.17 -4.61
CA LYS A 68 -7.05 1.74 -4.33
C LYS A 68 -7.89 1.31 -3.12
N ALA A 69 -7.29 0.70 -2.10
CA ALA A 69 -8.01 0.19 -0.92
C ALA A 69 -8.78 1.28 -0.14
N LEU A 70 -8.31 2.53 -0.15
CA LEU A 70 -8.93 3.65 0.55
C LEU A 70 -10.14 4.30 -0.16
N GLY A 71 -10.85 3.59 -1.04
CA GLY A 71 -12.15 4.06 -1.47
C GLY A 71 -12.45 4.02 -2.96
N GLY A 72 -11.54 3.57 -3.81
CA GLY A 72 -11.79 3.36 -5.25
C GLY A 72 -12.02 4.64 -6.06
N ALA A 73 -11.78 5.83 -5.49
CA ALA A 73 -11.91 7.12 -6.15
C ALA A 73 -10.64 7.53 -6.91
N SER A 74 -10.27 8.78 -6.91
CA SER A 74 -9.08 9.31 -7.57
C SER A 74 -8.26 10.18 -6.64
N GLY A 75 -7.02 10.43 -7.04
CA GLY A 75 -6.11 11.28 -6.29
C GLY A 75 -5.35 10.56 -5.19
N GLY A 76 -4.71 11.32 -4.35
CA GLY A 76 -3.88 10.83 -3.27
C GLY A 76 -3.54 11.94 -2.30
N PHE A 77 -2.67 11.64 -1.38
CA PHE A 77 -2.25 12.57 -0.33
C PHE A 77 -0.78 12.39 0.01
N THR A 78 -0.20 13.43 0.57
CA THR A 78 1.09 13.38 1.24
C THR A 78 0.89 13.82 2.69
N SER A 79 1.42 13.05 3.62
CA SER A 79 1.42 13.30 5.05
C SER A 79 2.84 13.29 5.58
N GLY A 80 3.13 14.08 6.62
CA GLY A 80 4.46 14.17 7.21
C GLY A 80 4.57 15.33 8.18
N HIS A 81 5.79 15.71 8.53
CA HIS A 81 6.07 16.85 9.40
C HIS A 81 5.47 18.13 8.82
N LYS A 82 4.94 18.98 9.71
CA LYS A 82 4.23 20.22 9.34
C LYS A 82 5.06 21.10 8.39
N GLU A 83 6.32 21.26 8.67
CA GLU A 83 7.25 22.10 7.91
C GLU A 83 7.43 21.60 6.47
N ILE A 84 7.47 20.27 6.29
CA ILE A 84 7.53 19.64 4.97
C ILE A 84 6.24 19.89 4.21
N ILE A 85 5.09 19.69 4.85
CA ILE A 85 3.78 19.88 4.22
C ILE A 85 3.55 21.35 3.85
N GLU A 86 3.93 22.29 4.70
CA GLU A 86 3.87 23.73 4.41
C GLU A 86 4.77 24.10 3.23
N LEU A 87 5.99 23.55 3.16
CA LEU A 87 6.89 23.75 2.03
C LEU A 87 6.28 23.18 0.72
N LEU A 88 5.72 21.98 0.76
CA LEU A 88 5.08 21.35 -0.41
C LEU A 88 3.91 22.20 -0.92
N ARG A 89 3.09 22.76 -0.05
CA ARG A 89 1.97 23.64 -0.41
C ARG A 89 2.43 24.90 -1.16
N GLN A 90 3.66 25.37 -0.91
CA GLN A 90 4.22 26.56 -1.56
C GLN A 90 5.07 26.26 -2.79
N ARG A 91 5.60 25.04 -2.90
CA ARG A 91 6.63 24.72 -3.90
C ARG A 91 6.30 23.53 -4.81
N SER A 92 5.37 22.67 -4.42
CA SER A 92 4.98 21.52 -5.24
C SER A 92 4.17 21.98 -6.45
N ARG A 93 4.76 21.89 -7.63
CA ARG A 93 4.11 22.32 -8.88
C ARG A 93 2.79 21.58 -9.15
N PRO A 94 2.67 20.26 -8.97
CA PRO A 94 1.38 19.58 -9.11
C PRO A 94 0.31 20.14 -8.20
N TYR A 95 0.65 20.45 -6.95
CA TYR A 95 -0.30 21.02 -5.98
C TYR A 95 -0.72 22.44 -6.36
N LEU A 96 0.22 23.27 -6.84
CA LEU A 96 -0.04 24.68 -7.15
C LEU A 96 -0.81 24.87 -8.47
N PHE A 97 -0.59 24.00 -9.45
CA PHE A 97 -1.04 24.21 -10.83
C PHE A 97 -2.04 23.17 -11.33
N SER A 98 -2.24 22.07 -10.61
CA SER A 98 -3.29 21.10 -10.93
C SER A 98 -4.60 21.45 -10.19
N ASN A 99 -5.71 20.99 -10.72
CA ASN A 99 -6.99 21.10 -10.02
C ASN A 99 -6.96 20.27 -8.72
N THR A 100 -7.64 20.77 -7.69
CA THR A 100 -7.80 20.07 -6.42
C THR A 100 -8.69 18.83 -6.59
N LEU A 101 -8.62 17.92 -5.63
CA LEU A 101 -9.60 16.83 -5.52
C LEU A 101 -11.02 17.40 -5.39
N ALA A 102 -11.98 16.75 -6.05
CA ALA A 102 -13.38 17.12 -5.90
C ALA A 102 -13.82 17.00 -4.42
N PRO A 103 -14.60 17.96 -3.89
CA PRO A 103 -15.04 17.91 -2.50
C PRO A 103 -15.75 16.62 -2.08
N SER A 104 -16.48 16.00 -3.01
CA SER A 104 -17.13 14.70 -2.79
C SER A 104 -16.14 13.57 -2.53
N ILE A 105 -15.00 13.56 -3.24
CA ILE A 105 -13.91 12.58 -3.01
C ILE A 105 -13.27 12.81 -1.65
N VAL A 106 -13.01 14.07 -1.29
CA VAL A 106 -12.43 14.42 0.01
C VAL A 106 -13.37 14.01 1.14
N GLY A 107 -14.67 14.33 1.04
CA GLY A 107 -15.66 13.95 2.03
C GLY A 107 -15.77 12.44 2.22
N ALA A 108 -15.85 11.67 1.11
CA ALA A 108 -15.87 10.21 1.16
C ALA A 108 -14.59 9.64 1.77
N SER A 109 -13.42 10.20 1.45
CA SER A 109 -12.14 9.76 2.01
C SER A 109 -12.04 10.00 3.51
N ILE A 110 -12.52 11.13 4.00
CA ILE A 110 -12.58 11.41 5.45
C ILE A 110 -13.43 10.35 6.15
N GLU A 111 -14.60 10.02 5.58
CA GLU A 111 -15.49 9.00 6.15
C GLU A 111 -14.82 7.61 6.14
N VAL A 112 -14.12 7.24 5.07
CA VAL A 112 -13.33 5.99 5.03
C VAL A 112 -12.29 5.93 6.15
N PHE A 113 -11.58 7.03 6.41
CA PHE A 113 -10.63 7.07 7.53
C PHE A 113 -11.32 6.94 8.89
N ASN A 114 -12.50 7.53 9.07
CA ASN A 114 -13.30 7.37 10.29
C ASN A 114 -13.68 5.88 10.47
N MET A 115 -14.26 5.25 9.45
CA MET A 115 -14.63 3.83 9.47
C MET A 115 -13.44 2.91 9.80
N LEU A 116 -12.29 3.13 9.16
CA LEU A 116 -11.07 2.36 9.40
C LEU A 116 -10.47 2.57 10.80
N SER A 117 -10.78 3.71 11.42
CA SER A 117 -10.35 4.00 12.79
C SER A 117 -11.25 3.32 13.83
N GLU A 118 -12.48 2.99 13.48
CA GLU A 118 -13.47 2.38 14.39
C GLU A 118 -13.37 0.85 14.43
N THR A 119 -12.96 0.21 13.31
CA THR A 119 -13.00 -1.25 13.21
C THR A 119 -11.94 -1.82 12.26
N THR A 120 -11.47 -3.02 12.56
CA THR A 120 -10.53 -3.80 11.73
C THR A 120 -11.21 -4.94 10.97
N VAL A 121 -12.53 -5.09 11.05
CA VAL A 121 -13.26 -6.27 10.53
C VAL A 121 -12.97 -6.55 9.06
N LEU A 122 -12.96 -5.53 8.19
CA LEU A 122 -12.68 -5.71 6.77
C LEU A 122 -11.21 -6.07 6.52
N ARG A 123 -10.29 -5.45 7.25
CA ARG A 123 -8.85 -5.75 7.22
C ARG A 123 -8.61 -7.20 7.65
N ASP A 124 -9.22 -7.64 8.76
CA ASP A 124 -9.06 -8.98 9.30
C ASP A 124 -9.63 -10.04 8.34
N LYS A 125 -10.76 -9.74 7.71
CA LYS A 125 -11.32 -10.58 6.65
C LYS A 125 -10.36 -10.72 5.46
N LEU A 126 -9.75 -9.64 5.03
CA LEU A 126 -8.77 -9.67 3.94
C LEU A 126 -7.55 -10.51 4.33
N GLU A 127 -7.05 -10.39 5.55
CA GLU A 127 -5.93 -11.20 6.05
C GLU A 127 -6.28 -12.71 6.04
N GLN A 128 -7.47 -13.06 6.53
CA GLN A 128 -7.96 -14.45 6.51
C GLN A 128 -8.09 -14.99 5.07
N ASN A 129 -8.67 -14.20 4.17
CA ASN A 129 -8.80 -14.56 2.76
C ASN A 129 -7.42 -14.75 2.10
N THR A 130 -6.47 -13.87 2.40
CA THR A 130 -5.10 -13.95 1.89
C THR A 130 -4.41 -15.24 2.32
N LYS A 131 -4.51 -15.56 3.61
CA LYS A 131 -3.96 -16.80 4.16
C LYS A 131 -4.58 -18.03 3.51
N TYR A 132 -5.90 -18.07 3.46
CA TYR A 132 -6.65 -19.18 2.83
C TYR A 132 -6.25 -19.34 1.36
N PHE A 133 -6.18 -18.26 0.59
CA PHE A 133 -5.81 -18.30 -0.81
C PHE A 133 -4.38 -18.83 -1.01
N ARG A 134 -3.42 -18.32 -0.25
CA ARG A 134 -2.02 -18.75 -0.30
C ARG A 134 -1.88 -20.24 0.02
N GLU A 135 -2.49 -20.70 1.10
CA GLU A 135 -2.46 -22.11 1.50
C GLU A 135 -3.11 -23.02 0.44
N SER A 136 -4.26 -22.61 -0.10
CA SER A 136 -4.97 -23.37 -1.12
C SER A 136 -4.19 -23.47 -2.44
N MET A 137 -3.59 -22.37 -2.90
CA MET A 137 -2.78 -22.35 -4.11
C MET A 137 -1.53 -23.19 -3.96
N THR A 138 -0.85 -23.11 -2.82
CA THR A 138 0.32 -23.96 -2.54
C THR A 138 -0.06 -25.44 -2.50
N THR A 139 -1.17 -25.78 -1.86
CA THR A 139 -1.69 -27.15 -1.79
C THR A 139 -2.08 -27.70 -3.18
N ALA A 140 -2.60 -26.83 -4.03
CA ALA A 140 -2.92 -27.17 -5.43
C ALA A 140 -1.66 -27.28 -6.33
N GLY A 141 -0.47 -27.06 -5.80
CA GLY A 141 0.80 -27.25 -6.52
C GLY A 141 1.25 -26.02 -7.32
N PHE A 142 0.64 -24.86 -7.12
CA PHE A 142 1.12 -23.63 -7.73
C PHE A 142 2.35 -23.09 -7.02
N ASP A 143 3.32 -22.61 -7.79
CA ASP A 143 4.42 -21.83 -7.27
C ASP A 143 3.95 -20.36 -7.05
N ILE A 144 3.95 -19.92 -5.81
CA ILE A 144 3.61 -18.56 -5.41
C ILE A 144 4.76 -17.92 -4.65
N LYS A 145 5.00 -16.63 -4.87
CA LYS A 145 6.00 -15.93 -4.07
C LYS A 145 5.60 -15.92 -2.59
N PRO A 146 6.53 -16.24 -1.67
CA PRO A 146 6.26 -16.18 -0.24
C PRO A 146 5.95 -14.74 0.20
N GLY A 147 5.16 -14.61 1.27
CA GLY A 147 4.82 -13.30 1.81
C GLY A 147 3.49 -13.32 2.56
N VAL A 148 3.14 -12.18 3.11
CA VAL A 148 1.89 -11.96 3.89
C VAL A 148 0.92 -11.01 3.20
N HIS A 149 1.39 -10.34 2.15
CA HIS A 149 0.59 -9.35 1.42
C HIS A 149 -0.55 -10.00 0.63
N PRO A 150 -1.72 -9.34 0.48
CA PRO A 150 -2.83 -9.82 -0.36
C PRO A 150 -2.51 -9.94 -1.86
N ILE A 151 -1.49 -9.26 -2.33
CA ILE A 151 -0.94 -9.49 -3.67
C ILE A 151 -0.19 -10.82 -3.64
N VAL A 152 -0.65 -11.77 -4.43
CA VAL A 152 -0.11 -13.13 -4.49
C VAL A 152 0.30 -13.46 -5.92
N PRO A 153 1.56 -13.25 -6.31
CA PRO A 153 2.05 -13.62 -7.63
C PRO A 153 2.09 -15.14 -7.81
N ILE A 154 1.42 -15.61 -8.85
CA ILE A 154 1.46 -17.01 -9.29
C ILE A 154 2.51 -17.10 -10.38
N MET A 155 3.55 -17.88 -10.14
CA MET A 155 4.70 -17.98 -11.04
C MET A 155 4.46 -19.02 -12.13
N LEU A 156 4.36 -18.57 -13.39
CA LEU A 156 4.17 -19.43 -14.55
C LEU A 156 5.41 -19.48 -15.45
N TYR A 157 6.39 -18.59 -15.23
CA TYR A 157 7.71 -18.52 -15.86
C TYR A 157 7.75 -18.29 -17.38
N GLU A 158 6.61 -18.47 -18.08
CA GLU A 158 6.48 -18.28 -19.53
C GLU A 158 5.38 -17.27 -19.83
N ALA A 159 5.71 -16.17 -20.53
CA ALA A 159 4.77 -15.11 -20.85
C ALA A 159 3.55 -15.59 -21.68
N PRO A 160 3.72 -16.45 -22.74
CA PRO A 160 2.57 -16.99 -23.47
C PRO A 160 1.66 -17.87 -22.59
N LEU A 161 2.23 -18.62 -21.65
CA LEU A 161 1.46 -19.43 -20.72
C LEU A 161 0.67 -18.54 -19.74
N ALA A 162 1.29 -17.48 -19.22
CA ALA A 162 0.62 -16.53 -18.33
C ALA A 162 -0.57 -15.84 -19.00
N GLN A 163 -0.39 -15.40 -20.25
CA GLN A 163 -1.48 -14.81 -21.03
C GLN A 163 -2.63 -15.79 -21.24
N LYS A 164 -2.33 -17.01 -21.71
CA LYS A 164 -3.36 -18.05 -21.94
C LYS A 164 -4.07 -18.47 -20.64
N PHE A 165 -3.34 -18.46 -19.52
CA PHE A 165 -3.92 -18.75 -18.22
C PHE A 165 -4.91 -17.66 -17.80
N ALA A 166 -4.54 -16.38 -17.95
CA ALA A 166 -5.43 -15.25 -17.68
C ALA A 166 -6.69 -15.27 -18.57
N GLU A 167 -6.55 -15.53 -19.88
CA GLU A 167 -7.68 -15.66 -20.81
C GLU A 167 -8.66 -16.77 -20.36
N ARG A 168 -8.14 -17.92 -19.94
CA ARG A 168 -8.96 -19.04 -19.46
C ARG A 168 -9.66 -18.74 -18.13
N LEU A 169 -9.04 -17.96 -17.25
CA LEU A 169 -9.69 -17.51 -16.01
C LEU A 169 -10.84 -16.57 -16.32
N LEU A 170 -10.62 -15.62 -17.24
CA LEU A 170 -11.67 -14.70 -17.70
C LEU A 170 -12.87 -15.45 -18.30
N ASP A 171 -12.64 -16.47 -19.14
CA ASP A 171 -13.69 -17.34 -19.70
C ASP A 171 -14.50 -18.07 -18.62
N LYS A 172 -13.95 -18.25 -17.45
CA LYS A 172 -14.59 -18.87 -16.28
C LYS A 172 -15.22 -17.87 -15.31
N GLY A 173 -15.14 -16.57 -15.62
CA GLY A 173 -15.68 -15.51 -14.79
C GLY A 173 -14.79 -15.16 -13.57
N ILE A 174 -13.49 -15.41 -13.67
CA ILE A 174 -12.49 -15.12 -12.64
C ILE A 174 -11.60 -13.96 -13.10
#